data_1a61056ff63c201cf0632aabeaefcf2a
#
_entry.id   1a61056ff63c201cf0632aabeaefcf2a
#
_cell.length_a   1.000
_cell.length_b   1.000
_cell.length_c   1.000
_cell.angle_alpha   90.00
_cell.angle_beta   90.00
_cell.angle_gamma   90.00
#
_symmetry.space_group_name_H-M   'P 1'
#
loop_
_entity.id
_entity.type
_entity.pdbx_description
1 polymer ?
#
loop_
_entity_poly.entity_id
_entity_poly.type
_entity_poly.pdbx_seq_one_letter_code
_entity_poly.pdbx_strand_id
1 'polypeptide(L)'
;MKKGEDFTGVTIVFFCHDGKGNFLLNKRSKNCRDEHGCWDPGSGGLEHGHTVEDTLRKEITEEYCADVLDYEFLGYRDVHREHNGKKTHWVALDFKVLVDSTKVKNGEPHKFESVEWFKVDSLPGSLHSQFPRFLELYRERL
;
A
#
# COMPACT_ATOMS: atom_id res chain seq x y z
N MET A 1 -12.02 -18.10 -11.03
CA MET A 1 -10.60 -17.77 -11.21
C MET A 1 -10.19 -16.65 -10.26
N LYS A 2 -9.00 -16.76 -9.69
CA LYS A 2 -8.49 -15.79 -8.72
C LYS A 2 -7.39 -14.91 -9.33
N LYS A 3 -7.53 -13.60 -9.18
CA LYS A 3 -6.49 -12.65 -9.56
C LYS A 3 -5.20 -12.94 -8.79
N GLY A 4 -4.08 -12.85 -9.50
CA GLY A 4 -2.77 -13.12 -8.94
C GLY A 4 -2.39 -14.59 -8.89
N GLU A 5 -3.35 -15.50 -8.86
CA GLU A 5 -3.11 -16.95 -8.86
C GLU A 5 -3.35 -17.59 -10.22
N ASP A 6 -4.53 -17.40 -10.78
CA ASP A 6 -4.93 -17.99 -12.06
C ASP A 6 -4.60 -17.10 -13.26
N PHE A 7 -4.45 -15.82 -13.00
CA PHE A 7 -4.01 -14.83 -13.99
C PHE A 7 -3.34 -13.68 -13.26
N THR A 8 -2.52 -12.91 -13.96
CA THR A 8 -1.83 -11.78 -13.39
C THR A 8 -2.82 -10.73 -12.89
N GLY A 9 -2.72 -10.33 -11.63
CA GLY A 9 -3.51 -9.26 -11.06
C GLY A 9 -2.78 -7.92 -11.13
N VAL A 10 -3.53 -6.82 -11.03
CA VAL A 10 -2.97 -5.47 -10.90
C VAL A 10 -3.40 -4.91 -9.56
N THR A 11 -2.44 -4.40 -8.80
CA THR A 11 -2.70 -3.77 -7.51
C THR A 11 -2.16 -2.34 -7.51
N ILE A 12 -2.86 -1.46 -6.82
CA ILE A 12 -2.44 -0.07 -6.62
C ILE A 12 -1.78 0.00 -5.25
N VAL A 13 -0.55 0.49 -5.18
CA VAL A 13 0.18 0.67 -3.92
C VAL A 13 0.37 2.16 -3.71
N PHE A 14 0.01 2.65 -2.52
CA PHE A 14 0.07 4.07 -2.22
C PHE A 14 0.82 4.33 -0.92
N PHE A 15 1.90 5.09 -1.04
CA PHE A 15 2.66 5.57 0.10
C PHE A 15 2.21 7.00 0.38
N CYS A 16 1.33 7.15 1.37
CA CYS A 16 0.71 8.43 1.68
C CYS A 16 1.62 9.28 2.55
N HIS A 17 1.63 10.60 2.32
CA HIS A 17 2.42 11.55 3.10
C HIS A 17 1.63 12.83 3.39
N ASP A 18 2.13 13.61 4.34
CA ASP A 18 1.48 14.85 4.80
C ASP A 18 2.07 16.13 4.18
N GLY A 19 3.06 16.01 3.31
CA GLY A 19 3.78 17.14 2.73
C GLY A 19 4.86 17.72 3.63
N LYS A 20 5.08 17.12 4.82
CA LYS A 20 6.04 17.58 5.83
C LYS A 20 7.10 16.53 6.16
N GLY A 21 7.26 15.53 5.29
CA GLY A 21 8.24 14.46 5.47
C GLY A 21 7.74 13.28 6.30
N ASN A 22 6.47 13.24 6.66
CA ASN A 22 5.89 12.11 7.37
C ASN A 22 5.12 11.22 6.41
N PHE A 23 5.35 9.90 6.49
CA PHE A 23 4.71 8.89 5.67
C PHE A 23 3.89 7.94 6.52
N LEU A 24 2.78 7.47 5.95
CA LEU A 24 1.79 6.67 6.64
C LEU A 24 1.99 5.19 6.35
N LEU A 25 2.09 4.39 7.41
CA LEU A 25 2.13 2.94 7.30
C LEU A 25 1.02 2.33 8.15
N ASN A 26 0.55 1.17 7.74
CA ASN A 26 -0.37 0.36 8.50
C ASN A 26 0.34 -0.89 9.03
N LYS A 27 -0.03 -1.31 10.23
CA LYS A 27 0.47 -2.54 10.84
C LYS A 27 -0.54 -3.65 10.60
N ARG A 28 -0.14 -4.68 9.89
CA ARG A 28 -1.02 -5.78 9.49
C ARG A 28 -1.46 -6.60 10.70
N SER A 29 -2.75 -6.82 10.84
CA SER A 29 -3.32 -7.60 11.95
C SER A 29 -3.22 -9.10 11.68
N LYS A 30 -3.54 -9.90 12.71
CA LYS A 30 -3.64 -11.36 12.61
C LYS A 30 -4.75 -11.82 11.67
N ASN A 31 -5.68 -10.93 11.29
CA ASN A 31 -6.78 -11.25 10.37
C ASN A 31 -6.38 -11.12 8.90
N CYS A 32 -5.19 -10.59 8.61
CA CYS A 32 -4.63 -10.57 7.26
C CYS A 32 -4.19 -11.97 6.86
N ARG A 33 -4.09 -12.20 5.55
CA ARG A 33 -3.69 -13.49 5.01
C ARG A 33 -2.29 -13.92 5.49
N ASP A 34 -1.36 -12.94 5.56
CA ASP A 34 0.06 -13.21 5.89
C ASP A 34 0.72 -11.96 6.48
N GLU A 35 2.00 -12.10 6.81
CA GLU A 35 2.88 -11.03 7.31
C GLU A 35 2.27 -10.22 8.46
N HIS A 36 1.73 -10.93 9.43
CA HIS A 36 1.11 -10.33 10.61
C HIS A 36 2.13 -9.53 11.42
N GLY A 37 1.71 -8.35 11.87
CA GLY A 37 2.58 -7.47 12.65
C GLY A 37 3.58 -6.67 11.82
N CYS A 38 3.63 -6.87 10.51
CA CYS A 38 4.51 -6.10 9.63
C CYS A 38 3.86 -4.80 9.19
N TRP A 39 4.69 -3.79 8.98
CA TRP A 39 4.26 -2.49 8.51
C TRP A 39 4.35 -2.40 6.99
N ASP A 40 3.36 -1.80 6.37
CA ASP A 40 3.19 -1.77 4.93
C ASP A 40 2.52 -0.47 4.47
N PRO A 41 2.83 0.03 3.26
CA PRO A 41 1.99 1.08 2.68
C PRO A 41 0.63 0.52 2.29
N GLY A 42 -0.31 1.37 2.02
CA GLY A 42 -1.64 0.95 1.61
C GLY A 42 -1.67 0.36 0.21
N SER A 43 -2.64 -0.48 -0.04
CA SER A 43 -2.82 -1.08 -1.36
C SER A 43 -4.26 -1.56 -1.59
N GLY A 44 -4.60 -1.72 -2.86
CA GLY A 44 -5.87 -2.31 -3.25
C GLY A 44 -5.84 -2.82 -4.68
N GLY A 45 -6.54 -3.92 -4.94
CA GLY A 45 -6.62 -4.52 -6.26
C GLY A 45 -7.44 -3.70 -7.24
N LEU A 46 -6.94 -3.58 -8.48
CA LEU A 46 -7.68 -2.95 -9.56
C LEU A 46 -8.76 -3.93 -10.06
N GLU A 47 -10.01 -3.51 -10.01
CA GLU A 47 -11.13 -4.29 -10.50
C GLU A 47 -11.43 -3.96 -11.96
N HIS A 48 -11.88 -4.96 -12.71
CA HIS A 48 -12.26 -4.77 -14.12
C HIS A 48 -13.32 -3.66 -14.24
N GLY A 49 -13.08 -2.74 -15.16
CA GLY A 49 -14.00 -1.62 -15.41
C GLY A 49 -13.75 -0.38 -14.57
N HIS A 50 -12.89 -0.45 -13.55
CA HIS A 50 -12.53 0.70 -12.74
C HIS A 50 -11.24 1.33 -13.25
N THR A 51 -11.12 2.65 -13.10
CA THR A 51 -9.87 3.33 -13.46
C THR A 51 -8.85 3.22 -12.32
N VAL A 52 -7.58 3.39 -12.66
CA VAL A 52 -6.50 3.42 -11.67
C VAL A 52 -6.73 4.57 -10.68
N GLU A 53 -7.07 5.76 -11.16
CA GLU A 53 -7.30 6.92 -10.29
C GLU A 53 -8.48 6.71 -9.33
N ASP A 54 -9.60 6.20 -9.82
CA ASP A 54 -10.77 5.95 -8.97
C ASP A 54 -10.45 4.90 -7.91
N THR A 55 -9.69 3.86 -8.27
CA THR A 55 -9.26 2.82 -7.34
C THR A 55 -8.34 3.42 -6.26
N LEU A 56 -7.39 4.26 -6.65
CA LEU A 56 -6.48 4.93 -5.72
C LEU A 56 -7.26 5.73 -4.67
N ARG A 57 -8.20 6.56 -5.12
CA ARG A 57 -9.01 7.40 -4.23
C ARG A 57 -9.91 6.59 -3.31
N LYS A 58 -10.58 5.58 -3.87
CA LYS A 58 -11.47 4.70 -3.13
C LYS A 58 -10.73 3.95 -2.01
N GLU A 59 -9.59 3.35 -2.34
CA GLU A 59 -8.82 2.56 -1.38
C GLU A 59 -8.25 3.43 -0.26
N ILE A 60 -7.77 4.63 -0.57
CA ILE A 60 -7.27 5.55 0.44
C ILE A 60 -8.40 5.99 1.39
N THR A 61 -9.58 6.25 0.84
CA THR A 61 -10.76 6.58 1.65
C THR A 61 -11.14 5.42 2.57
N GLU A 62 -11.14 4.20 2.06
CA GLU A 62 -11.48 3.01 2.84
C GLU A 62 -10.44 2.70 3.92
N GLU A 63 -9.16 2.73 3.58
CA GLU A 63 -8.10 2.34 4.51
C GLU A 63 -7.73 3.43 5.51
N TYR A 64 -7.73 4.68 5.09
CA TYR A 64 -7.20 5.80 5.90
C TYR A 64 -8.19 6.93 6.15
N CYS A 65 -9.40 6.84 5.65
CA CYS A 65 -10.45 7.87 5.80
C CYS A 65 -10.02 9.25 5.30
N ALA A 66 -9.06 9.30 4.38
CA ALA A 66 -8.44 10.53 3.92
C ALA A 66 -8.82 10.87 2.48
N ASP A 67 -8.74 12.16 2.16
CA ASP A 67 -8.88 12.66 0.80
C ASP A 67 -7.50 12.77 0.14
N VAL A 68 -7.42 12.42 -1.13
CA VAL A 68 -6.22 12.59 -1.95
C VAL A 68 -6.16 14.04 -2.40
N LEU A 69 -5.10 14.75 -2.01
CA LEU A 69 -4.86 16.14 -2.43
C LEU A 69 -4.04 16.20 -3.72
N ASP A 70 -3.07 15.30 -3.87
CA ASP A 70 -2.23 15.20 -5.06
C ASP A 70 -1.58 13.82 -5.08
N TYR A 71 -1.15 13.35 -6.25
CA TYR A 71 -0.44 12.08 -6.34
C TYR A 71 0.59 12.08 -7.47
N GLU A 72 1.60 11.24 -7.31
CA GLU A 72 2.65 11.03 -8.28
C GLU A 72 2.78 9.54 -8.56
N PHE A 73 2.70 9.16 -9.84
CA PHE A 73 2.99 7.79 -10.24
C PHE A 73 4.50 7.57 -10.22
N LEU A 74 4.96 6.63 -9.39
CA LEU A 74 6.38 6.34 -9.23
C LEU A 74 6.90 5.33 -10.25
N GLY A 75 6.09 4.32 -10.56
CA GLY A 75 6.49 3.25 -11.44
C GLY A 75 5.73 1.98 -11.15
N TYR A 76 6.16 0.88 -11.75
CA TYR A 76 5.55 -0.42 -11.52
C TYR A 76 6.57 -1.42 -10.99
N ARG A 77 6.08 -2.47 -10.37
CA ARG A 77 6.88 -3.64 -9.95
C ARG A 77 6.15 -4.91 -10.31
N ASP A 78 6.90 -5.91 -10.75
CA ASP A 78 6.38 -7.28 -10.79
C ASP A 78 6.57 -7.88 -9.40
N VAL A 79 5.50 -8.38 -8.81
CA VAL A 79 5.52 -9.00 -7.49
C VAL A 79 5.21 -10.49 -7.65
N HIS A 80 6.26 -11.30 -7.55
CA HIS A 80 6.17 -12.75 -7.60
C HIS A 80 6.33 -13.30 -6.20
N ARG A 81 5.33 -14.05 -5.75
CA ARG A 81 5.35 -14.65 -4.42
C ARG A 81 4.86 -16.10 -4.50
N GLU A 82 5.07 -16.83 -3.41
CA GLU A 82 4.51 -18.17 -3.25
C GLU A 82 3.78 -18.21 -1.91
N HIS A 83 2.54 -18.69 -1.93
CA HIS A 83 1.70 -18.79 -0.75
C HIS A 83 1.02 -20.16 -0.76
N ASN A 84 1.26 -20.97 0.30
CA ASN A 84 0.72 -22.33 0.40
C ASN A 84 1.00 -23.18 -0.85
N GLY A 85 2.21 -23.07 -1.39
CA GLY A 85 2.62 -23.82 -2.58
C GLY A 85 2.13 -23.25 -3.90
N LYS A 86 1.31 -22.19 -3.88
CA LYS A 86 0.82 -21.53 -5.09
C LYS A 86 1.63 -20.28 -5.40
N LYS A 87 2.11 -20.21 -6.64
CA LYS A 87 2.81 -19.03 -7.14
C LYS A 87 1.80 -17.96 -7.51
N THR A 88 2.10 -16.72 -7.12
CA THR A 88 1.26 -15.56 -7.44
C THR A 88 2.06 -14.54 -8.23
N HIS A 89 1.37 -13.82 -9.10
CA HIS A 89 1.94 -12.72 -9.86
C HIS A 89 1.00 -11.53 -9.86
N TRP A 90 1.50 -10.41 -9.32
CA TRP A 90 0.82 -9.13 -9.34
C TRP A 90 1.72 -8.08 -9.99
N VAL A 91 1.13 -7.19 -10.76
CA VAL A 91 1.80 -5.97 -11.18
C VAL A 91 1.34 -4.86 -10.24
N ALA A 92 2.28 -4.33 -9.47
CA ALA A 92 2.02 -3.22 -8.56
C ALA A 92 2.26 -1.90 -9.29
N LEU A 93 1.26 -1.02 -9.25
CA LEU A 93 1.38 0.36 -9.71
C LEU A 93 1.61 1.22 -8.48
N ASP A 94 2.79 1.81 -8.37
CA ASP A 94 3.27 2.47 -7.16
C ASP A 94 3.08 3.98 -7.21
N PHE A 95 2.51 4.54 -6.14
CA PHE A 95 2.19 5.96 -6.04
C PHE A 95 2.72 6.56 -4.75
N LYS A 96 3.17 7.82 -4.84
CA LYS A 96 3.37 8.71 -3.70
C LYS A 96 2.17 9.65 -3.65
N VAL A 97 1.48 9.72 -2.52
CA VAL A 97 0.20 10.40 -2.43
C VAL A 97 0.16 11.40 -1.29
N LEU A 98 -0.11 12.65 -1.62
CA LEU A 98 -0.35 13.69 -0.62
C LEU A 98 -1.80 13.60 -0.14
N VAL A 99 -1.99 13.44 1.17
CA VAL A 99 -3.32 13.35 1.77
C VAL A 99 -3.54 14.47 2.79
N ASP A 100 -4.80 14.76 3.07
CA ASP A 100 -5.17 15.66 4.17
C ASP A 100 -4.97 14.92 5.49
N SER A 101 -3.85 15.20 6.16
CA SER A 101 -3.48 14.50 7.39
C SER A 101 -4.45 14.70 8.55
N THR A 102 -5.25 15.77 8.52
CA THR A 102 -6.22 16.05 9.58
C THR A 102 -7.36 15.05 9.62
N LYS A 103 -7.60 14.33 8.52
CA LYS A 103 -8.67 13.36 8.40
C LYS A 103 -8.22 11.92 8.56
N VAL A 104 -6.92 11.67 8.58
CA VAL A 104 -6.37 10.31 8.61
C VAL A 104 -6.73 9.60 9.91
N LYS A 105 -7.26 8.40 9.75
CA LYS A 105 -7.49 7.46 10.84
C LYS A 105 -7.57 6.04 10.25
N ASN A 106 -7.50 5.03 11.12
CA ASN A 106 -7.61 3.63 10.71
C ASN A 106 -9.04 3.34 10.27
N GLY A 107 -9.25 3.22 8.96
CA GLY A 107 -10.56 2.90 8.37
C GLY A 107 -10.85 1.41 8.30
N GLU A 108 -9.84 0.56 8.58
CA GLU A 108 -9.94 -0.89 8.47
C GLU A 108 -9.37 -1.57 9.73
N PRO A 109 -9.96 -1.32 10.92
CA PRO A 109 -9.38 -1.83 12.18
C PRO A 109 -9.34 -3.35 12.27
N HIS A 110 -10.10 -4.06 11.47
CA HIS A 110 -10.02 -5.51 11.37
C HIS A 110 -8.71 -5.96 10.70
N LYS A 111 -8.26 -5.21 9.69
CA LYS A 111 -7.05 -5.53 8.91
C LYS A 111 -5.80 -4.89 9.49
N PHE A 112 -5.92 -3.72 10.11
CA PHE A 112 -4.79 -2.96 10.63
C PHE A 112 -4.87 -2.83 12.14
N GLU A 113 -3.86 -3.32 12.84
CA GLU A 113 -3.74 -3.10 14.30
C GLU A 113 -3.48 -1.62 14.59
N SER A 114 -2.78 -0.93 13.70
CA SER A 114 -2.37 0.45 13.89
C SER A 114 -2.13 1.13 12.55
N VAL A 115 -2.29 2.44 12.52
CA VAL A 115 -1.93 3.31 11.40
C VAL A 115 -1.15 4.47 11.99
N GLU A 116 0.11 4.64 11.58
CA GLU A 116 1.00 5.63 12.19
C GLU A 116 1.88 6.32 11.16
N TRP A 117 2.35 7.51 11.52
CA TRP A 117 3.24 8.33 10.70
C TRP A 117 4.70 8.07 11.04
N PHE A 118 5.54 8.02 10.02
CA PHE A 118 6.98 7.78 10.16
C PHE A 118 7.76 8.71 9.23
N LYS A 119 8.93 9.15 9.66
CA LYS A 119 9.91 9.74 8.76
C LYS A 119 10.50 8.62 7.90
N VAL A 120 10.80 8.90 6.63
CA VAL A 120 11.36 7.89 5.72
C VAL A 120 12.70 7.34 6.21
N ASP A 121 13.45 8.13 6.99
CA ASP A 121 14.73 7.70 7.56
C ASP A 121 14.59 7.00 8.92
N SER A 122 13.38 6.89 9.44
CA SER A 122 13.10 6.31 10.76
C SER A 122 11.91 5.36 10.69
N LEU A 123 11.89 4.50 9.69
CA LEU A 123 10.84 3.49 9.50
C LEU A 123 10.95 2.39 10.56
N PRO A 124 9.84 1.72 10.89
CA PRO A 124 9.87 0.62 11.86
C PRO A 124 10.67 -0.58 11.32
N GLY A 125 11.09 -1.46 12.23
CA GLY A 125 11.95 -2.58 11.88
C GLY A 125 11.26 -3.72 11.13
N SER A 126 9.98 -3.94 11.39
CA SER A 126 9.24 -5.08 10.81
C SER A 126 8.44 -4.64 9.59
N LEU A 127 9.11 -4.48 8.46
CA LEU A 127 8.47 -4.11 7.20
C LEU A 127 7.95 -5.34 6.46
N HIS A 128 6.83 -5.18 5.77
CA HIS A 128 6.34 -6.19 4.83
C HIS A 128 7.43 -6.57 3.83
N SER A 129 7.53 -7.84 3.49
CA SER A 129 8.62 -8.37 2.67
C SER A 129 8.81 -7.69 1.31
N GLN A 130 7.75 -7.12 0.75
CA GLN A 130 7.79 -6.47 -0.56
C GLN A 130 8.07 -4.96 -0.49
N PHE A 131 8.06 -4.38 0.71
CA PHE A 131 8.27 -2.94 0.88
C PHE A 131 9.72 -2.49 0.72
N PRO A 132 10.75 -3.24 1.17
CA PRO A 132 12.14 -2.82 0.93
C PRO A 132 12.47 -2.58 -0.54
N ARG A 133 11.90 -3.35 -1.45
CA ARG A 133 12.11 -3.14 -2.90
C ARG A 133 11.48 -1.83 -3.38
N PHE A 134 10.31 -1.49 -2.87
CA PHE A 134 9.67 -0.18 -3.12
C PHE A 134 10.60 0.95 -2.68
N LEU A 135 11.13 0.88 -1.47
CA LEU A 135 12.03 1.90 -0.94
C LEU A 135 13.33 2.00 -1.76
N GLU A 136 13.90 0.87 -2.14
CA GLU A 136 15.11 0.83 -2.97
C GLU A 136 14.89 1.55 -4.30
N LEU A 137 13.76 1.30 -4.96
CA LEU A 137 13.45 1.88 -6.27
C LEU A 137 13.16 3.38 -6.20
N TYR A 138 12.52 3.85 -5.15
CA TYR A 138 11.93 5.19 -5.14
C TYR A 138 12.45 6.13 -4.06
N ARG A 139 13.41 5.71 -3.26
CA ARG A 139 13.88 6.51 -2.11
C ARG A 139 14.21 7.96 -2.46
N GLU A 140 14.86 8.19 -3.58
CA GLU A 140 15.25 9.53 -4.00
C GLU A 140 14.08 10.44 -4.37
N ARG A 141 12.90 9.87 -4.57
CA ARG A 141 11.68 10.61 -4.92
C ARG A 141 10.72 10.79 -3.74
N LEU A 142 11.08 10.29 -2.58
CA LEU A 142 10.23 10.35 -1.37
C LEU A 142 10.53 11.56 -0.45
#